data_f18e2675a0a56b6a1432d94de8145f8b
#
_entry.id   f18e2675a0a56b6a1432d94de8145f8b
#
_cell.length_a   1.000
_cell.length_b   1.000
_cell.length_c   1.000
_cell.angle_alpha   90.00
_cell.angle_beta   90.00
_cell.angle_gamma   90.00
#
_symmetry.space_group_name_H-M   'P 1'
#
loop_
_entity.id
_entity.type
_entity.pdbx_description
1 polymer ?
#
loop_
_entity_poly.entity_id
_entity_poly.type
_entity_poly.pdbx_seq_one_letter_code
_entity_poly.pdbx_strand_id
1 'polypeptide(L)'
;MPEFKNPVPTVDCIIELPGERIVLIRRKNPPLGWALPGGFVDEGERLDHAAAREAKEETGMDVELVEQFFTYSDPKRDPRKHTLSTVFIGRARGEPQGSDDAAEAKTFPLTALPPELCFDHGTILSDYLTYKRTGQRRKL
;
A
#
# COMPACT_ATOMS: atom_id res chain seq x y z
N MET A 1 7.22 -3.47 -36.16
CA MET A 1 6.49 -2.63 -35.20
C MET A 1 7.29 -2.54 -33.92
N PRO A 2 7.62 -1.34 -33.46
CA PRO A 2 8.24 -1.22 -32.15
C PRO A 2 7.26 -1.66 -31.07
N GLU A 3 7.76 -2.39 -30.10
CA GLU A 3 6.98 -2.69 -28.91
C GLU A 3 7.01 -1.51 -27.96
N PHE A 4 5.85 -1.16 -27.42
CA PHE A 4 5.77 -0.10 -26.44
C PHE A 4 5.85 -0.72 -25.06
N LYS A 5 6.68 -0.13 -24.20
CA LYS A 5 6.73 -0.49 -22.79
C LYS A 5 5.92 0.52 -22.02
N ASN A 6 4.93 0.02 -21.30
CA ASN A 6 4.08 0.85 -20.47
C ASN A 6 4.41 0.63 -19.00
N PRO A 7 4.24 1.67 -18.17
CA PRO A 7 4.31 1.44 -16.73
C PRO A 7 3.23 0.46 -16.30
N VAL A 8 3.49 -0.24 -15.22
CA VAL A 8 2.61 -1.29 -14.70
C VAL A 8 1.75 -0.74 -13.57
N PRO A 9 0.42 -0.89 -13.64
CA PRO A 9 -0.45 -0.45 -12.56
C PRO A 9 -0.34 -1.35 -11.33
N THR A 10 -0.21 -0.72 -10.17
CA THR A 10 -0.23 -1.37 -8.88
C THR A 10 -1.17 -0.61 -7.95
N VAL A 11 -1.47 -1.21 -6.82
CA VAL A 11 -2.26 -0.58 -5.74
C VAL A 11 -1.57 -0.83 -4.42
N ASP A 12 -1.76 0.09 -3.49
CA ASP A 12 -1.35 -0.06 -2.10
C ASP A 12 -2.50 0.42 -1.22
N CYS A 13 -2.61 -0.16 -0.03
CA CYS A 13 -3.70 0.16 0.87
C CYS A 13 -3.17 0.56 2.25
N ILE A 14 -3.59 1.74 2.71
CA ILE A 14 -3.37 2.17 4.09
C ILE A 14 -4.58 1.69 4.88
N ILE A 15 -4.40 0.62 5.66
CA ILE A 15 -5.49 0.02 6.41
C ILE A 15 -5.52 0.64 7.81
N GLU A 16 -6.51 1.48 8.05
CA GLU A 16 -6.71 2.11 9.35
C GLU A 16 -7.43 1.16 10.30
N LEU A 17 -6.86 0.99 11.48
CA LEU A 17 -7.46 0.21 12.56
C LEU A 17 -7.83 1.13 13.73
N PRO A 18 -8.77 0.71 14.60
CA PRO A 18 -9.06 1.48 15.81
C PRO A 18 -7.77 1.72 16.63
N GLY A 19 -7.68 2.89 17.25
CA GLY A 19 -6.52 3.24 18.07
C GLY A 19 -5.36 3.84 17.29
N GLU A 20 -5.63 4.44 16.16
CA GLU A 20 -4.61 5.11 15.33
C GLU A 20 -3.44 4.19 14.99
N ARG A 21 -3.78 3.04 14.44
CA ARG A 21 -2.83 2.02 13.99
C ARG A 21 -3.08 1.71 12.53
N ILE A 22 -2.05 1.25 11.85
CA ILE A 22 -2.16 0.74 10.48
C ILE A 22 -1.53 -0.64 10.39
N VAL A 23 -1.80 -1.33 9.27
CA VAL A 23 -1.23 -2.65 9.01
C VAL A 23 -0.11 -2.52 7.98
N LEU A 24 1.03 -3.11 8.28
CA LEU A 24 2.11 -3.28 7.32
C LEU A 24 2.39 -4.76 7.15
N ILE A 25 2.98 -5.11 6.02
CA ILE A 25 3.41 -6.47 5.74
C ILE A 25 4.93 -6.52 5.63
N ARG A 26 5.50 -7.67 5.97
CA ARG A 26 6.92 -7.93 5.75
C ARG A 26 7.06 -8.73 4.46
N ARG A 27 7.84 -8.22 3.54
CA ARG A 27 7.99 -8.82 2.21
C ARG A 27 8.87 -10.06 2.25
N LYS A 28 8.46 -11.10 1.53
CA LYS A 28 9.25 -12.32 1.33
C LYS A 28 10.27 -12.18 0.21
N ASN A 29 9.95 -11.39 -0.81
CA ASN A 29 10.77 -11.22 -2.01
C ASN A 29 11.40 -9.82 -2.04
N PRO A 30 12.57 -9.66 -2.67
CA PRO A 30 13.20 -8.34 -2.79
C PRO A 30 12.29 -7.33 -3.48
N PRO A 31 12.29 -6.06 -3.02
CA PRO A 31 13.02 -5.56 -1.85
C PRO A 31 12.44 -6.11 -0.55
N LEU A 32 13.34 -6.50 0.38
CA LEU A 32 12.95 -7.03 1.69
C LEU A 32 12.70 -5.91 2.69
N GLY A 33 11.75 -6.12 3.56
CA GLY A 33 11.40 -5.19 4.63
C GLY A 33 9.90 -4.97 4.73
N TRP A 34 9.52 -3.95 5.48
CA TRP A 34 8.13 -3.60 5.71
C TRP A 34 7.57 -2.74 4.58
N ALA A 35 6.32 -2.95 4.25
CA ALA A 35 5.64 -2.25 3.18
C ALA A 35 4.14 -2.18 3.45
N LEU A 36 3.45 -1.27 2.75
CA LEU A 36 1.99 -1.29 2.70
C LEU A 36 1.51 -2.55 1.99
N PRO A 37 0.39 -3.14 2.43
CA PRO A 37 -0.25 -4.19 1.64
C PRO A 37 -0.60 -3.67 0.25
N GLY A 38 -0.32 -4.46 -0.78
CA GLY A 38 -0.58 -4.06 -2.15
C GLY A 38 0.06 -4.99 -3.14
N GLY A 39 -0.12 -4.71 -4.40
CA GLY A 39 0.44 -5.52 -5.48
C GLY A 39 -0.05 -5.11 -6.84
N PHE A 40 0.19 -5.98 -7.81
CA PHE A 40 -0.16 -5.72 -9.20
C PHE A 40 -1.66 -5.87 -9.43
N VAL A 41 -2.18 -4.98 -10.29
CA VAL A 41 -3.57 -5.05 -10.74
C VAL A 41 -3.66 -6.10 -11.84
N ASP A 42 -4.65 -6.99 -11.74
CA ASP A 42 -4.88 -7.99 -12.78
C ASP A 42 -5.64 -7.37 -13.96
N GLU A 43 -5.40 -7.88 -15.16
CA GLU A 43 -6.13 -7.42 -16.33
C GLU A 43 -7.64 -7.60 -16.11
N GLY A 44 -8.40 -6.57 -16.44
CA GLY A 44 -9.85 -6.58 -16.24
C GLY A 44 -10.30 -6.23 -14.83
N GLU A 45 -9.38 -5.97 -13.91
CA GLU A 45 -9.68 -5.68 -12.53
C GLU A 45 -9.71 -4.17 -12.28
N ARG A 46 -10.71 -3.71 -11.55
CA ARG A 46 -10.77 -2.32 -11.09
C ARG A 46 -9.72 -2.10 -10.00
N LEU A 47 -9.20 -0.88 -9.90
CA LEU A 47 -8.19 -0.56 -8.89
C LEU A 47 -8.68 -0.76 -7.46
N ASP A 48 -9.91 -0.34 -7.17
CA ASP A 48 -10.49 -0.51 -5.84
C ASP A 48 -10.66 -1.99 -5.48
N HIS A 49 -11.08 -2.82 -6.44
CA HIS A 49 -11.17 -4.26 -6.22
C HIS A 49 -9.79 -4.88 -5.99
N ALA A 50 -8.79 -4.44 -6.75
CA ALA A 50 -7.40 -4.91 -6.58
C ALA A 50 -6.88 -4.59 -5.19
N ALA A 51 -7.12 -3.36 -4.69
CA ALA A 51 -6.67 -2.95 -3.37
C ALA A 51 -7.29 -3.81 -2.26
N ALA A 52 -8.60 -4.05 -2.34
CA ALA A 52 -9.30 -4.88 -1.35
C ALA A 52 -8.83 -6.34 -1.43
N ARG A 53 -8.63 -6.86 -2.63
CA ARG A 53 -8.16 -8.22 -2.86
C ARG A 53 -6.75 -8.42 -2.30
N GLU A 54 -5.81 -7.52 -2.63
CA GLU A 54 -4.44 -7.60 -2.14
C GLU A 54 -4.38 -7.50 -0.62
N ALA A 55 -5.17 -6.59 -0.04
CA ALA A 55 -5.25 -6.46 1.41
C ALA A 55 -5.73 -7.78 2.05
N LYS A 56 -6.75 -8.41 1.48
CA LYS A 56 -7.27 -9.69 1.98
C LYS A 56 -6.23 -10.80 1.85
N GLU A 57 -5.58 -10.90 0.70
CA GLU A 57 -4.57 -11.94 0.46
C GLU A 57 -3.39 -11.81 1.41
N GLU A 58 -2.93 -10.61 1.68
CA GLU A 58 -1.72 -10.37 2.46
C GLU A 58 -1.96 -10.25 3.97
N THR A 59 -3.14 -9.82 4.39
CA THR A 59 -3.42 -9.56 5.80
C THR A 59 -4.55 -10.40 6.39
N GLY A 60 -5.32 -11.09 5.54
CA GLY A 60 -6.51 -11.83 5.97
C GLY A 60 -7.69 -10.94 6.33
N MET A 61 -7.56 -9.62 6.19
CA MET A 61 -8.58 -8.67 6.62
C MET A 61 -9.54 -8.29 5.51
N ASP A 62 -10.82 -8.13 5.87
CA ASP A 62 -11.82 -7.53 4.99
C ASP A 62 -11.76 -6.02 5.20
N VAL A 63 -11.31 -5.31 4.17
CA VAL A 63 -11.08 -3.87 4.25
C VAL A 63 -12.20 -3.13 3.52
N GLU A 64 -12.82 -2.19 4.20
CA GLU A 64 -13.73 -1.23 3.60
C GLU A 64 -12.91 -0.05 3.09
N LEU A 65 -12.87 0.15 1.78
CA LEU A 65 -12.15 1.27 1.20
C LEU A 65 -12.95 2.55 1.43
N VAL A 66 -12.27 3.58 1.92
CA VAL A 66 -12.90 4.86 2.26
C VAL A 66 -12.67 5.88 1.16
N GLU A 67 -11.45 5.96 0.65
CA GLU A 67 -11.13 6.93 -0.39
C GLU A 67 -9.86 6.54 -1.17
N GLN A 68 -9.76 7.05 -2.38
CA GLN A 68 -8.53 7.01 -3.16
C GLN A 68 -7.68 8.20 -2.73
N PHE A 69 -6.46 7.92 -2.30
CA PHE A 69 -5.61 8.94 -1.72
C PHE A 69 -4.77 9.68 -2.76
N PHE A 70 -3.88 8.98 -3.46
CA PHE A 70 -3.00 9.59 -4.44
C PHE A 70 -2.38 8.51 -5.32
N THR A 71 -1.90 8.85 -6.52
CA THR A 71 -1.17 7.92 -7.37
C THR A 71 0.29 8.33 -7.44
N TYR A 72 1.18 7.43 -7.03
CA TYR A 72 2.62 7.64 -7.02
C TYR A 72 3.24 7.01 -8.26
N SER A 73 3.94 7.80 -9.06
CA SER A 73 4.34 7.39 -10.40
C SER A 73 5.78 7.70 -10.78
N ASP A 74 6.64 8.07 -9.82
CA ASP A 74 8.04 8.29 -10.12
C ASP A 74 8.66 7.01 -10.68
N PRO A 75 9.37 7.06 -11.83
CA PRO A 75 10.01 5.86 -12.38
C PRO A 75 10.98 5.17 -11.44
N LYS A 76 11.52 5.87 -10.46
CA LYS A 76 12.51 5.35 -9.51
C LYS A 76 11.88 4.77 -8.24
N ARG A 77 10.55 4.88 -8.09
CA ARG A 77 9.89 4.45 -6.85
C ARG A 77 10.00 2.95 -6.57
N ASP A 78 10.14 2.15 -7.60
CA ASP A 78 10.20 0.69 -7.52
C ASP A 78 11.45 0.21 -8.27
N PRO A 79 12.39 -0.47 -7.59
CA PRO A 79 13.61 -0.91 -8.25
C PRO A 79 13.41 -2.00 -9.29
N ARG A 80 12.27 -2.68 -9.29
CA ARG A 80 11.99 -3.79 -10.20
C ARG A 80 11.58 -3.33 -11.59
N LYS A 81 10.75 -2.29 -11.67
CA LYS A 81 10.22 -1.74 -12.92
C LYS A 81 9.43 -0.47 -12.63
N HIS A 82 9.04 0.27 -13.69
CA HIS A 82 8.23 1.47 -13.53
C HIS A 82 6.79 1.08 -13.15
N THR A 83 6.41 1.31 -11.91
CA THR A 83 5.06 1.07 -11.43
C THR A 83 4.33 2.38 -11.14
N LEU A 84 3.02 2.35 -11.36
CA LEU A 84 2.12 3.43 -10.97
C LEU A 84 1.27 2.88 -9.82
N SER A 85 1.51 3.34 -8.60
CA SER A 85 0.72 2.85 -7.48
C SER A 85 -0.37 3.83 -7.10
N THR A 86 -1.61 3.38 -7.21
CA THR A 86 -2.74 4.12 -6.67
C THR A 86 -2.98 3.66 -5.24
N VAL A 87 -2.87 4.60 -4.31
CA VAL A 87 -2.99 4.32 -2.88
C VAL A 87 -4.41 4.60 -2.42
N PHE A 88 -4.99 3.64 -1.72
CA PHE A 88 -6.30 3.75 -1.09
C PHE A 88 -6.16 3.81 0.42
N ILE A 89 -7.08 4.52 1.06
CA ILE A 89 -7.25 4.48 2.51
C ILE A 89 -8.48 3.63 2.77
N GLY A 90 -8.33 2.64 3.64
CA GLY A 90 -9.41 1.75 4.03
C GLY A 90 -9.44 1.54 5.52
N ARG A 91 -10.49 0.90 5.99
CA ARG A 91 -10.69 0.59 7.40
C ARG A 91 -10.98 -0.88 7.59
N ALA A 92 -10.48 -1.42 8.69
CA ALA A 92 -10.74 -2.80 9.08
C ALA A 92 -10.76 -2.90 10.59
N ARG A 93 -11.22 -4.06 11.10
CA ARG A 93 -11.24 -4.38 12.52
C ARG A 93 -10.61 -5.73 12.74
N GLY A 94 -10.11 -5.96 13.94
CA GLY A 94 -9.46 -7.20 14.32
C GLY A 94 -7.96 -7.16 14.12
N GLU A 95 -7.34 -8.32 14.10
CA GLU A 95 -5.90 -8.46 13.96
C GLU A 95 -5.56 -9.05 12.60
N PRO A 96 -4.51 -8.55 11.94
CA PRO A 96 -4.08 -9.11 10.68
C PRO A 96 -3.44 -10.48 10.86
N GLN A 97 -3.54 -11.29 9.79
CA GLN A 97 -2.88 -12.57 9.70
C GLN A 97 -2.09 -12.59 8.40
N GLY A 98 -0.81 -12.96 8.47
CA GLY A 98 0.01 -13.10 7.28
C GLY A 98 -0.52 -14.20 6.37
N SER A 99 -0.15 -14.12 5.11
CA SER A 99 -0.52 -15.12 4.10
C SER A 99 0.73 -15.66 3.42
N ASP A 100 0.52 -16.53 2.41
CA ASP A 100 1.63 -17.13 1.66
C ASP A 100 2.50 -16.09 0.94
N ASP A 101 1.94 -14.95 0.56
CA ASP A 101 2.65 -13.91 -0.20
C ASP A 101 3.38 -12.91 0.69
N ALA A 102 3.09 -12.89 1.99
CA ALA A 102 3.75 -12.04 2.96
C ALA A 102 4.36 -12.91 4.06
N ALA A 103 5.58 -12.56 4.51
CA ALA A 103 6.21 -13.26 5.61
C ALA A 103 5.45 -13.06 6.91
N GLU A 104 4.91 -11.86 7.11
CA GLU A 104 4.02 -11.56 8.24
C GLU A 104 3.22 -10.29 7.96
N ALA A 105 2.11 -10.13 8.65
CA ALA A 105 1.35 -8.90 8.68
C ALA A 105 1.24 -8.45 10.13
N LYS A 106 1.43 -7.16 10.39
CA LYS A 106 1.54 -6.65 11.75
C LYS A 106 0.97 -5.25 11.85
N THR A 107 0.44 -4.92 13.03
CA THR A 107 -0.07 -3.59 13.32
C THR A 107 1.05 -2.69 13.84
N PHE A 108 1.00 -1.42 13.46
CA PHE A 108 1.92 -0.41 13.94
C PHE A 108 1.13 0.83 14.34
N PRO A 109 1.40 1.38 15.54
CA PRO A 109 0.82 2.68 15.87
C PRO A 109 1.42 3.75 14.96
N LEU A 110 0.63 4.76 14.61
CA LEU A 110 1.10 5.85 13.74
C LEU A 110 2.29 6.60 14.32
N THR A 111 2.45 6.55 15.65
CA THR A 111 3.56 7.19 16.36
C THR A 111 4.84 6.36 16.38
N ALA A 112 4.79 5.11 15.92
CA ALA A 112 5.92 4.19 15.99
C ALA A 112 6.01 3.32 14.73
N LEU A 113 5.99 3.96 13.57
CA LEU A 113 6.17 3.28 12.29
C LEU A 113 7.62 2.85 12.12
N PRO A 114 7.89 1.77 11.35
CA PRO A 114 9.26 1.38 11.06
C PRO A 114 10.02 2.52 10.39
N PRO A 115 11.31 2.74 10.73
CA PRO A 115 12.07 3.86 10.16
C PRO A 115 12.37 3.71 8.68
N GLU A 116 12.42 2.49 8.19
CA GLU A 116 12.65 2.22 6.77
C GLU A 116 11.54 1.35 6.21
N LEU A 117 11.03 1.76 5.07
CA LEU A 117 9.98 1.06 4.34
C LEU A 117 10.43 0.82 2.92
N CYS A 118 9.91 -0.24 2.31
CA CYS A 118 10.22 -0.57 0.92
C CYS A 118 9.64 0.46 -0.04
N PHE A 119 10.20 0.52 -1.24
CA PHE A 119 9.74 1.43 -2.31
C PHE A 119 9.75 2.88 -1.81
N ASP A 120 8.73 3.65 -2.18
CA ASP A 120 8.49 5.00 -1.68
C ASP A 120 7.44 5.01 -0.55
N HIS A 121 7.22 3.88 0.12
CA HIS A 121 6.16 3.77 1.12
C HIS A 121 6.38 4.70 2.32
N GLY A 122 7.64 5.04 2.63
CA GLY A 122 7.93 6.06 3.62
C GLY A 122 7.39 7.43 3.24
N THR A 123 7.53 7.81 1.97
CA THR A 123 6.96 9.04 1.43
C THR A 123 5.44 9.00 1.47
N ILE A 124 4.85 7.87 1.06
CA ILE A 124 3.39 7.70 1.09
C ILE A 124 2.85 7.91 2.51
N LEU A 125 3.46 7.27 3.51
CA LEU A 125 3.01 7.40 4.88
C LEU A 125 3.27 8.80 5.46
N SER A 126 4.35 9.46 5.06
CA SER A 126 4.59 10.85 5.44
C SER A 126 3.48 11.75 4.90
N ASP A 127 3.11 11.58 3.64
CA ASP A 127 2.01 12.33 3.01
C ASP A 127 0.67 12.04 3.69
N TYR A 128 0.44 10.76 4.04
CA TYR A 128 -0.75 10.34 4.75
C TYR A 128 -0.86 10.97 6.15
N LEU A 129 0.23 10.98 6.91
CA LEU A 129 0.24 11.59 8.24
C LEU A 129 -0.05 13.10 8.18
N THR A 130 0.51 13.78 7.18
CA THR A 130 0.21 15.20 6.95
C THR A 130 -1.26 15.39 6.62
N TYR A 131 -1.81 14.55 5.76
CA TYR A 131 -3.23 14.58 5.40
C TYR A 131 -4.13 14.36 6.62
N LYS A 132 -3.81 13.38 7.46
CA LYS A 132 -4.57 13.11 8.70
C LYS A 132 -4.53 14.27 9.67
N ARG A 133 -3.38 14.93 9.78
CA ARG A 133 -3.20 16.04 10.71
C ARG A 133 -3.83 17.34 10.20
N THR A 134 -3.72 17.63 8.91
CA THR A 134 -4.07 18.95 8.35
C THR A 134 -5.23 18.94 7.36
N GLY A 135 -5.63 17.77 6.86
CA GLY A 135 -6.60 17.66 5.77
C GLY A 135 -6.02 17.98 4.40
N GLN A 136 -4.74 18.30 4.32
CA GLN A 136 -4.11 18.65 3.04
C GLN A 136 -3.52 17.43 2.37
N ARG A 137 -3.92 17.23 1.11
CA ARG A 137 -3.35 16.18 0.26
C ARG A 137 -2.02 16.64 -0.32
N ARG A 138 -1.20 15.65 -0.70
CA ARG A 138 0.02 15.90 -1.46
C ARG A 138 -0.29 16.76 -2.69
N LYS A 139 0.55 17.75 -2.93
CA LYS A 139 0.46 18.60 -4.13
C LYS A 139 1.33 18.02 -5.25
N LEU A 140 0.93 18.27 -6.48
CA LEU A 140 1.71 17.89 -7.66
C LEU A 140 3.02 18.67 -7.75
#